data_5d4dfa6f704542308412aa36cd017312
#
_entry.id   5d4dfa6f704542308412aa36cd017312
#
_cell.length_a   1.000
_cell.length_b   1.000
_cell.length_c   1.000
_cell.angle_alpha   90.00
_cell.angle_beta   90.00
_cell.angle_gamma   90.00
#
_symmetry.space_group_name_H-M   'P 1'
#
loop_
_entity.id
_entity.type
_entity.pdbx_description
1 polymer ?
#
loop_
_entity_poly.entity_id
_entity_poly.type
_entity_poly.pdbx_seq_one_letter_code
_entity_poly.pdbx_strand_id
1 'polypeptide(L)'
;MIDIKTPNIAIVESADNCYAKVVAEPLEKGFGLTLGNALRRTLLSSLPGAAAQGIKFASGVKHEFSTVPGVKEDVTEMILNIKSIAFSAIPTNDDFKKVLRLYKEGPAVVVAGDIADDAEVKVLNKDAYICSIDEGGVLDMEITIGRGR
;
A
#
# COMPACT_ATOMS: atom_id res chain seq x y z
N MET A 1 -31.54 35.62 2.55
CA MET A 1 -31.30 34.27 2.00
C MET A 1 -29.89 34.33 1.42
N ILE A 2 -28.93 33.60 1.96
CA ILE A 2 -27.55 33.60 1.44
C ILE A 2 -27.56 32.72 0.20
N ASP A 3 -27.32 33.32 -0.96
CA ASP A 3 -27.26 32.64 -2.23
C ASP A 3 -25.83 32.02 -2.34
N ILE A 4 -25.71 30.76 -1.94
CA ILE A 4 -24.44 30.04 -2.02
C ILE A 4 -24.26 29.60 -3.47
N LYS A 5 -23.37 30.27 -4.19
CA LYS A 5 -22.98 29.86 -5.55
C LYS A 5 -22.29 28.51 -5.49
N THR A 6 -22.79 27.56 -6.28
CA THR A 6 -22.12 26.26 -6.45
C THR A 6 -20.77 26.46 -7.13
N PRO A 7 -19.65 26.02 -6.52
CA PRO A 7 -18.33 26.15 -7.12
C PRO A 7 -18.21 25.27 -8.37
N ASN A 8 -17.52 25.79 -9.37
CA ASN A 8 -17.06 25.00 -10.50
C ASN A 8 -15.77 24.25 -10.09
N ILE A 9 -15.71 22.95 -10.37
CA ILE A 9 -14.58 22.09 -10.02
C ILE A 9 -13.89 21.67 -11.31
N ALA A 10 -12.64 22.06 -11.50
CA ALA A 10 -11.84 21.73 -12.66
C ALA A 10 -10.56 20.99 -12.26
N ILE A 11 -10.25 19.91 -12.95
CA ILE A 11 -8.95 19.23 -12.85
C ILE A 11 -7.99 19.94 -13.81
N VAL A 12 -7.00 20.62 -13.28
CA VAL A 12 -6.03 21.42 -14.06
C VAL A 12 -4.82 20.59 -14.48
N GLU A 13 -4.36 19.71 -13.60
CA GLU A 13 -3.23 18.81 -13.84
C GLU A 13 -3.58 17.43 -13.30
N SER A 14 -3.19 16.39 -14.03
CA SER A 14 -3.31 15.00 -13.59
C SER A 14 -2.14 14.20 -14.14
N ALA A 15 -1.52 13.36 -13.31
CA ALA A 15 -0.45 12.47 -13.71
C ALA A 15 -0.65 11.07 -13.09
N ASP A 16 -0.55 10.05 -13.93
CA ASP A 16 -0.47 8.61 -13.57
C ASP A 16 -1.52 8.10 -12.57
N ASN A 17 -2.70 8.71 -12.53
CA ASN A 17 -3.75 8.44 -11.54
C ASN A 17 -3.31 8.56 -10.06
N CYS A 18 -2.11 9.08 -9.80
CA CYS A 18 -1.54 9.24 -8.46
C CYS A 18 -1.49 10.69 -8.01
N TYR A 19 -1.62 11.64 -8.94
CA TYR A 19 -1.59 13.07 -8.68
C TYR A 19 -2.68 13.78 -9.46
N ALA A 20 -3.37 14.71 -8.79
CA ALA A 20 -4.28 15.63 -9.46
C ALA A 20 -4.27 16.99 -8.76
N LYS A 21 -4.25 18.06 -9.56
CA LYS A 21 -4.47 19.43 -9.10
C LYS A 21 -5.86 19.86 -9.47
N VAL A 22 -6.66 20.14 -8.45
CA VAL A 22 -8.06 20.51 -8.60
C VAL A 22 -8.24 21.95 -8.19
N VAL A 23 -8.94 22.72 -9.01
CA VAL A 23 -9.33 24.12 -8.72
C VAL A 23 -10.84 24.16 -8.51
N ALA A 24 -11.27 24.71 -7.38
CA ALA A 24 -12.67 24.92 -7.04
C ALA A 24 -12.93 26.42 -6.87
N GLU A 25 -13.73 27.01 -7.76
CA GLU A 25 -14.05 28.43 -7.75
C GLU A 25 -15.44 28.74 -8.35
N PRO A 26 -16.14 29.80 -7.92
CA PRO A 26 -15.79 30.68 -6.81
C PRO A 26 -16.08 30.08 -5.43
N LEU A 27 -15.28 30.41 -4.42
CA LEU A 27 -15.53 30.04 -3.03
C LEU A 27 -15.62 31.31 -2.18
N GLU A 28 -16.50 31.32 -1.19
CA GLU A 28 -16.58 32.38 -0.21
C GLU A 28 -15.33 32.44 0.66
N LYS A 29 -15.04 33.64 1.21
CA LYS A 29 -13.85 33.86 2.06
C LYS A 29 -13.85 32.91 3.26
N GLY A 30 -12.76 32.10 3.39
CA GLY A 30 -12.57 31.12 4.46
C GLY A 30 -13.01 29.70 4.10
N PHE A 31 -13.91 29.51 3.14
CA PHE A 31 -14.38 28.16 2.75
C PHE A 31 -13.30 27.29 2.12
N GLY A 32 -12.30 27.89 1.46
CA GLY A 32 -11.20 27.13 0.88
C GLY A 32 -10.42 26.33 1.93
N LEU A 33 -10.16 26.92 3.10
CA LEU A 33 -9.48 26.22 4.20
C LEU A 33 -10.34 25.10 4.78
N THR A 34 -11.62 25.34 4.97
CA THR A 34 -12.57 24.36 5.49
C THR A 34 -12.70 23.16 4.55
N LEU A 35 -12.91 23.41 3.26
CA LEU A 35 -13.04 22.39 2.25
C LEU A 35 -11.73 21.58 2.09
N GLY A 36 -10.59 22.27 2.03
CA GLY A 36 -9.29 21.63 1.91
C GLY A 36 -8.96 20.73 3.09
N ASN A 37 -9.23 21.16 4.33
CA ASN A 37 -9.02 20.31 5.50
C ASN A 37 -9.99 19.13 5.56
N ALA A 38 -11.25 19.30 5.17
CA ALA A 38 -12.21 18.20 5.11
C ALA A 38 -11.78 17.14 4.09
N LEU A 39 -11.40 17.54 2.89
CA LEU A 39 -10.90 16.64 1.86
C LEU A 39 -9.60 15.93 2.30
N ARG A 40 -8.66 16.69 2.86
CA ARG A 40 -7.41 16.11 3.37
C ARG A 40 -7.67 15.01 4.39
N ARG A 41 -8.53 15.26 5.36
CA ARG A 41 -8.89 14.27 6.40
C ARG A 41 -9.55 13.03 5.82
N THR A 42 -10.48 13.21 4.88
CA THR A 42 -11.16 12.10 4.21
C THR A 42 -10.20 11.25 3.39
N LEU A 43 -9.31 11.88 2.61
CA LEU A 43 -8.33 11.20 1.79
C LEU A 43 -7.31 10.40 2.62
N LEU A 44 -6.94 10.89 3.80
CA LEU A 44 -5.94 10.23 4.67
C LEU A 44 -6.51 9.11 5.55
N SER A 45 -7.81 9.12 5.84
CA SER A 45 -8.39 8.25 6.87
C SER A 45 -9.57 7.39 6.43
N SER A 46 -10.19 7.68 5.29
CA SER A 46 -11.52 7.11 5.01
C SER A 46 -11.63 6.38 3.68
N LEU A 47 -10.62 6.46 2.81
CA LEU A 47 -10.64 5.73 1.54
C LEU A 47 -10.20 4.28 1.76
N PRO A 48 -11.06 3.31 1.43
CA PRO A 48 -10.68 1.91 1.53
C PRO A 48 -9.76 1.50 0.38
N GLY A 49 -8.81 0.61 0.66
CA GLY A 49 -7.90 0.06 -0.32
C GLY A 49 -7.39 -1.32 0.09
N ALA A 50 -6.74 -2.03 -0.83
CA ALA A 50 -6.03 -3.26 -0.51
C ALA A 50 -4.66 -2.93 0.07
N ALA A 51 -4.31 -3.56 1.20
CA ALA A 51 -3.02 -3.37 1.86
C ALA A 51 -2.56 -4.65 2.56
N ALA A 52 -1.24 -4.76 2.77
CA ALA A 52 -0.67 -5.80 3.61
C ALA A 52 -1.07 -5.55 5.08
N GLN A 53 -1.74 -6.52 5.68
CA GLN A 53 -2.19 -6.48 7.07
C GLN A 53 -1.29 -7.25 8.03
N GLY A 54 -0.58 -8.25 7.52
CA GLY A 54 0.30 -9.08 8.33
C GLY A 54 1.22 -9.93 7.48
N ILE A 55 2.30 -10.37 8.11
CA ILE A 55 3.26 -11.31 7.52
C ILE A 55 3.48 -12.49 8.45
N LYS A 56 3.84 -13.63 7.89
CA LYS A 56 4.19 -14.83 8.62
C LYS A 56 5.36 -15.53 7.92
N PHE A 57 6.42 -15.83 8.66
CA PHE A 57 7.58 -16.54 8.16
C PHE A 57 7.47 -18.04 8.45
N ALA A 58 7.85 -18.88 7.48
CA ALA A 58 7.94 -20.33 7.67
C ALA A 58 9.08 -20.70 8.63
N SER A 59 10.14 -19.88 8.72
CA SER A 59 11.28 -20.06 9.61
C SER A 59 10.97 -19.94 11.10
N GLY A 60 9.71 -19.67 11.49
CA GLY A 60 9.29 -19.57 12.90
C GLY A 60 9.66 -18.28 13.58
N VAL A 61 10.03 -17.24 12.85
CA VAL A 61 10.19 -15.86 13.36
C VAL A 61 8.87 -15.37 13.94
N LYS A 62 8.88 -14.90 15.19
CA LYS A 62 7.64 -14.62 15.95
C LYS A 62 7.37 -13.13 16.20
N HIS A 63 8.37 -12.25 16.02
CA HIS A 63 8.21 -10.82 16.29
C HIS A 63 9.09 -9.98 15.35
N GLU A 64 8.74 -8.73 15.23
CA GLU A 64 9.35 -7.76 14.30
C GLU A 64 10.82 -7.42 14.59
N PHE A 65 11.28 -7.63 15.82
CA PHE A 65 12.67 -7.38 16.22
C PHE A 65 13.58 -8.58 15.96
N SER A 66 13.14 -9.57 15.23
CA SER A 66 13.92 -10.74 14.85
C SER A 66 14.63 -10.53 13.52
N THR A 67 15.60 -11.39 13.26
CA THR A 67 16.25 -11.51 11.95
C THR A 67 15.85 -12.83 11.30
N VAL A 68 15.81 -12.86 9.99
CA VAL A 68 15.59 -14.08 9.19
C VAL A 68 16.98 -14.62 8.80
N PRO A 69 17.32 -15.87 9.09
CA PRO A 69 18.61 -16.42 8.72
C PRO A 69 18.86 -16.34 7.20
N GLY A 70 20.02 -15.78 6.81
CA GLY A 70 20.40 -15.61 5.42
C GLY A 70 19.71 -14.45 4.70
N VAL A 71 19.03 -13.57 5.41
CA VAL A 71 18.46 -12.31 4.89
C VAL A 71 19.21 -11.15 5.54
N LYS A 72 19.59 -10.16 4.75
CA LYS A 72 20.37 -9.02 5.20
C LYS A 72 19.58 -8.06 6.08
N GLU A 73 18.34 -7.80 5.71
CA GLU A 73 17.43 -6.89 6.39
C GLU A 73 16.80 -7.58 7.60
N ASP A 74 16.54 -6.82 8.64
CA ASP A 74 15.71 -7.26 9.75
C ASP A 74 14.21 -7.29 9.39
N VAL A 75 13.41 -7.94 10.23
CA VAL A 75 11.97 -8.06 9.99
C VAL A 75 11.29 -6.70 10.01
N THR A 76 11.75 -5.74 10.83
CA THR A 76 11.19 -4.39 10.88
C THR A 76 11.37 -3.66 9.56
N GLU A 77 12.56 -3.73 8.97
CA GLU A 77 12.87 -3.14 7.68
C GLU A 77 12.06 -3.79 6.55
N MET A 78 11.95 -5.13 6.56
CA MET A 78 11.10 -5.86 5.61
C MET A 78 9.63 -5.44 5.72
N ILE A 79 9.10 -5.24 6.93
CA ILE A 79 7.72 -4.75 7.14
C ILE A 79 7.54 -3.37 6.53
N LEU A 80 8.49 -2.45 6.74
CA LEU A 80 8.41 -1.10 6.17
C LEU A 80 8.43 -1.13 4.64
N ASN A 81 9.26 -1.99 4.06
CA ASN A 81 9.34 -2.18 2.62
C ASN A 81 8.02 -2.77 2.07
N ILE A 82 7.47 -3.81 2.72
CA ILE A 82 6.19 -4.43 2.32
C ILE A 82 5.02 -3.43 2.42
N LYS A 83 5.02 -2.54 3.41
CA LYS A 83 4.01 -1.48 3.53
C LYS A 83 4.03 -0.47 2.38
N SER A 84 5.14 -0.34 1.68
CA SER A 84 5.25 0.52 0.50
C SER A 84 4.69 -0.12 -0.78
N ILE A 85 4.35 -1.42 -0.74
CA ILE A 85 3.81 -2.13 -1.89
C ILE A 85 2.36 -1.73 -2.11
N ALA A 86 2.06 -1.31 -3.34
CA ALA A 86 0.71 -0.99 -3.76
C ALA A 86 0.01 -2.23 -4.31
N PHE A 87 -1.09 -2.61 -3.69
CA PHE A 87 -1.93 -3.72 -4.12
C PHE A 87 -3.23 -3.22 -4.75
N SER A 88 -3.65 -3.85 -5.83
CA SER A 88 -5.00 -3.72 -6.38
C SER A 88 -5.76 -5.01 -6.12
N ALA A 89 -6.91 -4.91 -5.48
CA ALA A 89 -7.81 -6.03 -5.30
C ALA A 89 -9.22 -5.62 -5.69
N ILE A 90 -10.02 -6.58 -6.15
CA ILE A 90 -11.45 -6.41 -6.35
C ILE A 90 -12.13 -6.92 -5.07
N PRO A 91 -12.30 -6.07 -4.03
CA PRO A 91 -12.90 -6.51 -2.79
C PRO A 91 -14.38 -6.77 -3.01
N THR A 92 -14.79 -8.00 -2.88
CA THR A 92 -16.21 -8.39 -2.96
C THR A 92 -16.92 -8.11 -1.63
N ASN A 93 -16.18 -8.09 -0.50
CA ASN A 93 -16.73 -7.95 0.85
C ASN A 93 -15.82 -7.09 1.75
N ASP A 94 -16.38 -6.56 2.85
CA ASP A 94 -15.63 -5.80 3.87
C ASP A 94 -14.58 -6.66 4.60
N ASP A 95 -14.80 -7.97 4.70
CA ASP A 95 -13.92 -8.95 5.34
C ASP A 95 -12.93 -9.61 4.38
N PHE A 96 -12.65 -8.96 3.23
CA PHE A 96 -11.71 -9.50 2.26
C PHE A 96 -10.33 -9.74 2.90
N LYS A 97 -9.88 -10.99 2.85
CA LYS A 97 -8.54 -11.42 3.25
C LYS A 97 -8.00 -12.45 2.28
N LYS A 98 -6.80 -12.23 1.80
CA LYS A 98 -6.08 -13.14 0.91
C LYS A 98 -4.66 -13.34 1.42
N VAL A 99 -4.16 -14.56 1.37
CA VAL A 99 -2.79 -14.88 1.74
C VAL A 99 -2.00 -15.14 0.46
N LEU A 100 -0.97 -14.35 0.25
CA LEU A 100 -0.03 -14.50 -0.87
C LEU A 100 1.28 -15.06 -0.33
N ARG A 101 1.87 -16.00 -1.05
CA ARG A 101 3.17 -16.60 -0.70
C ARG A 101 4.29 -15.90 -1.45
N LEU A 102 5.39 -15.66 -0.77
CA LEU A 102 6.65 -15.23 -1.35
C LEU A 102 7.71 -16.26 -0.97
N TYR A 103 8.27 -16.92 -1.99
CA TYR A 103 9.34 -17.91 -1.84
C TYR A 103 10.49 -17.57 -2.77
N LYS A 104 11.70 -17.43 -2.22
CA LYS A 104 12.89 -17.18 -3.02
C LYS A 104 14.14 -17.71 -2.31
N GLU A 105 15.06 -18.26 -3.10
CA GLU A 105 16.35 -18.76 -2.66
C GLU A 105 17.45 -17.77 -3.06
N GLY A 106 18.46 -17.63 -2.20
CA GLY A 106 19.60 -16.74 -2.46
C GLY A 106 20.74 -17.42 -3.24
N PRO A 107 21.71 -16.63 -3.72
CA PRO A 107 21.77 -15.17 -3.52
C PRO A 107 20.83 -14.43 -4.48
N ALA A 108 20.00 -13.55 -3.95
CA ALA A 108 19.01 -12.83 -4.76
C ALA A 108 18.52 -11.54 -4.09
N VAL A 109 18.11 -10.57 -4.91
CA VAL A 109 17.32 -9.43 -4.47
C VAL A 109 15.85 -9.78 -4.60
N VAL A 110 15.08 -9.59 -3.54
CA VAL A 110 13.65 -9.85 -3.49
C VAL A 110 12.90 -8.55 -3.74
N VAL A 111 12.01 -8.58 -4.71
CA VAL A 111 11.14 -7.46 -5.07
C VAL A 111 9.67 -7.84 -4.99
N ALA A 112 8.79 -6.88 -5.00
CA ALA A 112 7.35 -7.11 -4.92
C ALA A 112 6.80 -8.00 -6.05
N GLY A 113 7.47 -8.02 -7.20
CA GLY A 113 7.15 -8.90 -8.33
C GLY A 113 7.41 -10.40 -8.08
N ASP A 114 8.16 -10.75 -7.03
CA ASP A 114 8.41 -12.14 -6.64
C ASP A 114 7.26 -12.73 -5.79
N ILE A 115 6.30 -11.90 -5.37
CA ILE A 115 5.09 -12.37 -4.69
C ILE A 115 4.25 -13.20 -5.68
N ALA A 116 3.79 -14.36 -5.25
CA ALA A 116 3.00 -15.24 -6.09
C ALA A 116 1.76 -14.53 -6.66
N ASP A 117 1.56 -14.64 -7.97
CA ASP A 117 0.40 -14.06 -8.65
C ASP A 117 -0.90 -14.69 -8.13
N ASP A 118 -1.92 -13.87 -7.96
CA ASP A 118 -3.27 -14.28 -7.58
C ASP A 118 -4.31 -13.66 -8.54
N ALA A 119 -5.43 -14.33 -8.72
CA ALA A 119 -6.48 -13.87 -9.63
C ALA A 119 -7.23 -12.61 -9.12
N GLU A 120 -7.29 -12.43 -7.79
CA GLU A 120 -8.05 -11.37 -7.13
C GLU A 120 -7.18 -10.21 -6.65
N VAL A 121 -5.87 -10.45 -6.49
CA VAL A 121 -4.91 -9.45 -5.99
C VAL A 121 -3.77 -9.28 -6.98
N LYS A 122 -3.50 -8.03 -7.35
CA LYS A 122 -2.39 -7.67 -8.24
C LYS A 122 -1.43 -6.72 -7.53
N VAL A 123 -0.14 -6.96 -7.69
CA VAL A 123 0.92 -6.04 -7.29
C VAL A 123 1.10 -5.00 -8.38
N LEU A 124 0.97 -3.70 -8.04
CA LEU A 124 1.08 -2.60 -9.00
C LEU A 124 2.53 -2.14 -9.20
N ASN A 125 3.30 -2.02 -8.12
CA ASN A 125 4.71 -1.58 -8.14
C ASN A 125 5.65 -2.79 -7.99
N LYS A 126 5.75 -3.61 -9.02
CA LYS A 126 6.52 -4.87 -9.00
C LYS A 126 8.01 -4.71 -8.69
N ASP A 127 8.58 -3.53 -8.95
CA ASP A 127 9.99 -3.24 -8.71
C ASP A 127 10.29 -2.79 -7.26
N ALA A 128 9.27 -2.69 -6.41
CA ALA A 128 9.46 -2.29 -5.01
C ALA A 128 10.34 -3.32 -4.28
N TYR A 129 11.43 -2.82 -3.70
CA TYR A 129 12.40 -3.61 -2.95
C TYR A 129 11.82 -4.15 -1.65
N ILE A 130 12.10 -5.41 -1.33
CA ILE A 130 11.70 -6.04 -0.05
C ILE A 130 12.93 -6.34 0.80
N CYS A 131 13.85 -7.16 0.30
CA CYS A 131 15.08 -7.55 1.01
C CYS A 131 16.11 -8.17 0.07
N SER A 132 17.29 -8.46 0.61
CA SER A 132 18.37 -9.21 -0.07
C SER A 132 18.64 -10.51 0.66
N ILE A 133 18.78 -11.61 -0.09
CA ILE A 133 19.08 -12.94 0.44
C ILE A 133 20.55 -13.25 0.11
N ASP A 134 21.29 -13.66 1.11
CA ASP A 134 22.68 -14.11 0.98
C ASP A 134 22.78 -15.52 0.40
N GLU A 135 24.01 -15.95 0.08
CA GLU A 135 24.27 -17.28 -0.43
C GLU A 135 23.83 -18.37 0.56
N GLY A 136 22.98 -19.31 0.09
CA GLY A 136 22.40 -20.35 0.91
C GLY A 136 21.22 -19.92 1.80
N GLY A 137 20.84 -18.64 1.78
CA GLY A 137 19.64 -18.17 2.46
C GLY A 137 18.36 -18.53 1.70
N VAL A 138 17.27 -18.71 2.44
CA VAL A 138 15.94 -18.97 1.88
C VAL A 138 14.91 -18.09 2.56
N LEU A 139 14.13 -17.38 1.77
CA LEU A 139 12.98 -16.63 2.26
C LEU A 139 11.70 -17.37 1.87
N ASP A 140 10.95 -17.80 2.87
CA ASP A 140 9.60 -18.36 2.71
C ASP A 140 8.67 -17.64 3.69
N MET A 141 7.75 -16.84 3.14
CA MET A 141 6.82 -16.04 3.92
C MET A 141 5.44 -15.96 3.27
N GLU A 142 4.45 -15.77 4.10
CA GLU A 142 3.08 -15.48 3.74
C GLU A 142 2.76 -14.03 4.04
N ILE A 143 2.15 -13.32 3.10
CA ILE A 143 1.69 -11.94 3.24
C ILE A 143 0.17 -11.95 3.20
N THR A 144 -0.46 -11.52 4.27
CA THR A 144 -1.92 -11.39 4.34
C THR A 144 -2.33 -10.03 3.81
N ILE A 145 -3.06 -10.02 2.71
CA ILE A 145 -3.64 -8.82 2.11
C ILE A 145 -5.09 -8.71 2.55
N GLY A 146 -5.48 -7.53 2.95
CA GLY A 146 -6.86 -7.27 3.34
C GLY A 146 -7.27 -5.85 3.03
N ARG A 147 -8.54 -5.53 3.33
CA ARG A 147 -9.06 -4.18 3.17
C ARG A 147 -8.55 -3.31 4.32
N GLY A 148 -7.84 -2.21 3.97
CA GLY A 148 -7.38 -1.17 4.88
C GLY A 148 -8.10 0.15 4.65
N ARG A 149 -7.93 1.08 5.57
CA ARG A 149 -8.38 2.48 5.48
C ARG A 149 -7.26 3.41 5.89
#